data_dda03c3b40ec8f0d324fc77a827931a7
#
_entry.id   dda03c3b40ec8f0d324fc77a827931a7
#
_cell.length_a   1.000
_cell.length_b   1.000
_cell.length_c   1.000
_cell.angle_alpha   90.00
_cell.angle_beta   90.00
_cell.angle_gamma   90.00
#
_symmetry.space_group_name_H-M   'P 1'
#
loop_
_entity.id
_entity.type
_entity.pdbx_description
1 polymer ?
#
loop_
_entity_poly.entity_id
_entity_poly.type
_entity_poly.pdbx_seq_one_letter_code
_entity_poly.pdbx_strand_id
1 'polypeptide(L)'
;MPIYHSLGEIPHKRHTAFRQPNGKLYAEELVSTEGFSGMYSLVYHTHPPTFVKALGEPYSVEPKIAREKHLRHTSLLGFNIKPEDDYLKSRKPVLVNADLQISLAAPRHSMTDYFYKNSQADEVIFIHKGSGTLQTGFGKIKFSYGDYLVVPRGTIYQIKFDDENNRLFI
;
A
#
# COMPACT_ATOMS: atom_id res chain seq x y z
N MET A 1 24.32 15.92 -0.55
CA MET A 1 24.02 16.80 -1.71
C MET A 1 22.61 16.43 -2.16
N PRO A 2 21.68 17.37 -2.30
CA PRO A 2 20.34 17.03 -2.77
C PRO A 2 20.39 16.49 -4.21
N ILE A 3 19.67 15.40 -4.44
CA ILE A 3 19.50 14.81 -5.76
C ILE A 3 18.18 15.34 -6.32
N TYR A 4 18.24 15.98 -7.48
CA TYR A 4 17.04 16.47 -8.17
C TYR A 4 16.64 15.45 -9.24
N HIS A 5 15.48 14.86 -9.09
CA HIS A 5 14.89 14.01 -10.12
C HIS A 5 14.00 14.84 -11.05
N SER A 6 14.20 14.69 -12.34
CA SER A 6 13.36 15.32 -13.37
C SER A 6 12.21 14.37 -13.75
N LEU A 7 11.33 14.06 -12.79
CA LEU A 7 10.14 13.27 -13.01
C LEU A 7 8.91 14.18 -13.08
N GLY A 8 8.13 14.08 -14.15
CA GLY A 8 6.98 14.94 -14.38
C GLY A 8 7.37 16.33 -14.93
N GLU A 9 6.43 17.24 -14.87
CA GLU A 9 6.61 18.62 -15.34
C GLU A 9 7.22 19.47 -14.21
N ILE A 10 8.50 19.82 -14.35
CA ILE A 10 9.21 20.66 -13.38
C ILE A 10 9.32 22.07 -13.96
N PRO A 11 8.82 23.11 -13.26
CA PRO A 11 8.93 24.49 -13.73
C PRO A 11 10.38 24.98 -13.67
N HIS A 12 10.75 25.88 -14.57
CA HIS A 12 12.07 26.50 -14.61
C HIS A 12 12.40 27.37 -13.38
N LYS A 13 11.38 27.85 -12.68
CA LYS A 13 11.53 28.66 -11.47
C LYS A 13 11.23 27.84 -10.23
N ARG A 14 12.12 27.91 -9.24
CA ARG A 14 11.98 27.16 -7.97
C ARG A 14 10.83 27.63 -7.08
N HIS A 15 10.43 28.91 -7.20
CA HIS A 15 9.33 29.47 -6.40
C HIS A 15 8.16 29.81 -7.32
N THR A 16 7.40 28.75 -7.65
CA THR A 16 6.23 28.87 -8.51
C THR A 16 5.00 28.41 -7.77
N ALA A 17 3.96 29.23 -7.77
CA ALA A 17 2.65 28.80 -7.27
C ALA A 17 1.97 27.95 -8.34
N PHE A 18 1.71 26.68 -8.02
CA PHE A 18 0.95 25.78 -8.90
C PHE A 18 -0.54 26.01 -8.71
N ARG A 19 -1.23 26.26 -9.82
CA ARG A 19 -2.67 26.50 -9.83
C ARG A 19 -3.38 25.43 -10.65
N GLN A 20 -4.50 25.01 -10.09
CA GLN A 20 -5.45 24.16 -10.78
C GLN A 20 -6.14 24.92 -11.92
N PRO A 21 -6.78 24.24 -12.88
CA PRO A 21 -7.55 24.88 -13.95
C PRO A 21 -8.63 25.85 -13.47
N ASN A 22 -9.15 25.65 -12.25
CA ASN A 22 -10.15 26.50 -11.60
C ASN A 22 -9.54 27.76 -10.92
N GLY A 23 -8.22 27.98 -11.04
CA GLY A 23 -7.48 29.09 -10.45
C GLY A 23 -7.08 28.92 -8.99
N LYS A 24 -7.56 27.89 -8.30
CA LYS A 24 -7.16 27.57 -6.90
C LYS A 24 -5.74 26.99 -6.87
N LEU A 25 -5.06 27.14 -5.75
CA LEU A 25 -3.79 26.45 -5.52
C LEU A 25 -4.01 24.96 -5.34
N TYR A 26 -3.04 24.16 -5.76
CA TYR A 26 -2.96 22.76 -5.33
C TYR A 26 -2.66 22.69 -3.84
N ALA A 27 -3.13 21.66 -3.17
CA ALA A 27 -2.74 21.36 -1.81
C ALA A 27 -1.34 20.74 -1.82
N GLU A 28 -0.45 21.24 -0.95
CA GLU A 28 0.92 20.76 -0.83
C GLU A 28 1.05 19.74 0.30
N GLU A 29 1.84 18.70 0.08
CA GLU A 29 2.22 17.72 1.08
C GLU A 29 3.72 17.46 1.01
N LEU A 30 4.40 17.55 2.16
CA LEU A 30 5.79 17.13 2.29
C LEU A 30 5.81 15.65 2.63
N VAL A 31 6.42 14.84 1.76
CA VAL A 31 6.62 13.41 1.97
C VAL A 31 8.09 13.13 2.14
N SER A 32 8.47 12.47 3.23
CA SER A 32 9.86 12.15 3.52
C SER A 32 9.99 10.76 4.13
N THR A 33 11.21 10.21 4.10
CA THR A 33 11.54 8.93 4.72
C THR A 33 11.91 9.08 6.19
N GLU A 34 12.43 10.25 6.59
CA GLU A 34 13.01 10.50 7.91
C GLU A 34 12.60 11.87 8.48
N GLY A 35 11.32 12.18 8.47
CA GLY A 35 10.82 13.48 8.95
C GLY A 35 11.35 14.64 8.11
N PHE A 36 12.08 15.60 8.71
CA PHE A 36 12.66 16.72 8.00
C PHE A 36 14.10 16.51 7.51
N SER A 37 14.61 15.29 7.64
CA SER A 37 15.94 14.89 7.18
C SER A 37 15.83 13.81 6.09
N GLY A 38 16.95 13.51 5.43
CA GLY A 38 17.00 12.52 4.36
C GLY A 38 16.42 13.01 3.04
N MET A 39 15.85 12.09 2.27
CA MET A 39 15.16 12.41 1.02
C MET A 39 13.72 12.81 1.30
N TYR A 40 13.32 13.90 0.67
CA TYR A 40 11.94 14.37 0.75
C TYR A 40 11.47 14.88 -0.61
N SER A 41 10.14 14.91 -0.78
CA SER A 41 9.47 15.43 -1.96
C SER A 41 8.29 16.29 -1.57
N LEU A 42 8.03 17.33 -2.34
CA LEU A 42 6.76 18.06 -2.30
C LEU A 42 5.82 17.43 -3.32
N VAL A 43 4.66 17.02 -2.87
CA VAL A 43 3.60 16.44 -3.70
C VAL A 43 2.43 17.41 -3.75
N TYR A 44 1.89 17.62 -4.93
CA TYR A 44 0.78 18.55 -5.18
C TYR A 44 -0.49 17.76 -5.46
N HIS A 45 -1.53 18.00 -4.67
CA HIS A 45 -2.80 17.30 -4.76
C HIS A 45 -3.93 18.21 -5.25
N THR A 46 -4.86 17.66 -6.02
CA THR A 46 -6.11 18.34 -6.38
C THR A 46 -7.04 18.55 -5.19
N HIS A 47 -6.91 17.71 -4.18
CA HIS A 47 -7.63 17.78 -2.91
C HIS A 47 -6.64 17.87 -1.75
N PRO A 48 -7.01 18.47 -0.62
CA PRO A 48 -6.15 18.48 0.56
C PRO A 48 -5.77 17.05 0.98
N PRO A 49 -4.60 16.87 1.62
CA PRO A 49 -4.24 15.60 2.23
C PRO A 49 -5.32 15.07 3.17
N THR A 50 -5.35 13.76 3.35
CA THR A 50 -6.38 13.10 4.17
C THR A 50 -6.36 13.58 5.61
N PHE A 51 -7.53 13.98 6.10
CA PHE A 51 -7.77 14.27 7.51
C PHE A 51 -8.59 13.14 8.13
N VAL A 52 -8.29 12.80 9.39
CA VAL A 52 -9.15 11.92 10.18
C VAL A 52 -10.45 12.65 10.48
N LYS A 53 -11.56 12.18 9.94
CA LYS A 53 -12.91 12.72 10.18
C LYS A 53 -13.64 12.01 11.31
N ALA A 54 -13.42 10.71 11.43
CA ALA A 54 -14.03 9.86 12.45
C ALA A 54 -13.15 8.62 12.65
N LEU A 55 -13.27 8.01 13.82
CA LEU A 55 -12.72 6.71 14.13
C LEU A 55 -13.86 5.70 14.18
N GLY A 56 -13.73 4.59 13.46
CA GLY A 56 -14.63 3.44 13.56
C GLY A 56 -14.20 2.51 14.69
N GLU A 57 -14.95 1.42 14.85
CA GLU A 57 -14.60 0.39 15.83
C GLU A 57 -13.29 -0.32 15.43
N PRO A 58 -12.30 -0.39 16.33
CA PRO A 58 -11.06 -1.08 16.05
C PRO A 58 -11.26 -2.59 16.00
N TYR A 59 -10.46 -3.27 15.20
CA TYR A 59 -10.38 -4.74 15.22
C TYR A 59 -8.92 -5.18 15.32
N SER A 60 -8.70 -6.32 15.98
CA SER A 60 -7.36 -6.86 16.13
C SER A 60 -6.88 -7.51 14.84
N VAL A 61 -5.64 -7.19 14.45
CA VAL A 61 -4.90 -7.81 13.35
C VAL A 61 -3.78 -8.71 13.87
N GLU A 62 -3.74 -8.97 15.18
CA GLU A 62 -2.74 -9.84 15.80
C GLU A 62 -2.77 -11.25 15.19
N PRO A 63 -1.62 -11.78 14.77
CA PRO A 63 -1.54 -13.15 14.26
C PRO A 63 -1.76 -14.15 15.40
N LYS A 64 -2.50 -15.21 15.13
CA LYS A 64 -2.64 -16.34 16.05
C LYS A 64 -1.43 -17.25 15.92
N ILE A 65 -0.62 -17.31 16.96
CA ILE A 65 0.59 -18.13 16.99
C ILE A 65 0.21 -19.59 17.23
N ALA A 66 0.57 -20.48 16.32
CA ALA A 66 0.48 -21.92 16.52
C ALA A 66 1.55 -22.37 17.52
N ARG A 67 1.15 -23.07 18.58
CA ARG A 67 2.08 -23.62 19.58
C ARG A 67 2.44 -25.05 19.17
N GLU A 68 3.50 -25.19 18.39
CA GLU A 68 4.09 -26.48 18.07
C GLU A 68 5.12 -26.88 19.14
N LYS A 69 5.08 -28.13 19.59
CA LYS A 69 6.02 -28.63 20.61
C LYS A 69 7.42 -28.89 20.06
N HIS A 70 7.51 -29.13 18.76
CA HIS A 70 8.77 -29.47 18.09
C HIS A 70 8.90 -28.69 16.78
N LEU A 71 10.10 -28.20 16.51
CA LEU A 71 10.45 -27.70 15.20
C LEU A 71 10.47 -28.86 14.21
N ARG A 72 9.68 -28.73 13.14
CA ARG A 72 9.62 -29.71 12.07
C ARG A 72 9.51 -29.05 10.72
N HIS A 73 9.94 -29.76 9.72
CA HIS A 73 9.74 -29.35 8.33
C HIS A 73 8.25 -29.34 8.02
N THR A 74 7.73 -28.21 7.53
CA THR A 74 6.31 -28.05 7.25
C THR A 74 6.13 -27.41 5.88
N SER A 75 5.26 -27.98 5.07
CA SER A 75 4.82 -27.43 3.80
C SER A 75 3.39 -26.93 3.93
N LEU A 76 3.13 -25.72 3.45
CA LEU A 76 1.83 -25.08 3.47
C LEU A 76 1.23 -25.02 2.06
N LEU A 77 -0.01 -25.46 1.90
CA LEU A 77 -0.75 -25.38 0.65
C LEU A 77 -1.43 -24.01 0.53
N GLY A 78 -0.66 -22.97 0.16
CA GLY A 78 -1.11 -21.58 0.13
C GLY A 78 -2.31 -21.31 -0.77
N PHE A 79 -2.51 -22.10 -1.84
CA PHE A 79 -3.67 -21.98 -2.72
C PHE A 79 -5.01 -22.38 -2.07
N ASN A 80 -4.96 -23.11 -0.97
CA ASN A 80 -6.16 -23.51 -0.21
C ASN A 80 -6.72 -22.38 0.66
N ILE A 81 -6.10 -21.21 0.65
CA ILE A 81 -6.66 -20.03 1.31
C ILE A 81 -8.05 -19.73 0.73
N LYS A 82 -9.03 -19.57 1.62
CA LYS A 82 -10.41 -19.25 1.22
C LYS A 82 -10.48 -17.81 0.72
N PRO A 83 -11.06 -17.58 -0.47
CA PRO A 83 -11.30 -16.23 -0.95
C PRO A 83 -12.28 -15.49 -0.03
N GLU A 84 -12.00 -14.20 0.18
CA GLU A 84 -12.88 -13.28 0.91
C GLU A 84 -13.16 -12.03 0.07
N ASP A 85 -14.27 -11.36 0.35
CA ASP A 85 -14.70 -10.24 -0.46
C ASP A 85 -13.77 -9.04 -0.33
N ASP A 86 -13.38 -8.72 0.90
CA ASP A 86 -12.54 -7.57 1.19
C ASP A 86 -11.04 -7.90 1.17
N TYR A 87 -10.23 -7.00 0.60
CA TYR A 87 -8.79 -7.18 0.48
C TYR A 87 -8.10 -7.34 1.85
N LEU A 88 -8.40 -6.46 2.81
CA LEU A 88 -7.74 -6.50 4.12
C LEU A 88 -8.17 -7.72 4.93
N LYS A 89 -9.46 -8.08 4.89
CA LYS A 89 -9.98 -9.27 5.56
C LYS A 89 -9.47 -10.56 4.94
N SER A 90 -9.13 -10.55 3.66
CA SER A 90 -8.57 -11.71 2.98
C SER A 90 -7.13 -12.03 3.39
N ARG A 91 -6.42 -11.10 4.03
CA ARG A 91 -5.04 -11.30 4.50
C ARG A 91 -5.02 -12.27 5.66
N LYS A 92 -4.30 -13.37 5.51
CA LYS A 92 -4.13 -14.39 6.56
C LYS A 92 -2.64 -14.55 6.84
N PRO A 93 -2.16 -14.13 8.02
CA PRO A 93 -0.79 -14.38 8.44
C PRO A 93 -0.50 -15.87 8.47
N VAL A 94 0.59 -16.30 7.85
CA VAL A 94 1.01 -17.72 7.79
C VAL A 94 2.36 -17.95 8.44
N LEU A 95 3.24 -16.95 8.41
CA LEU A 95 4.51 -16.97 9.12
C LEU A 95 4.72 -15.60 9.78
N VAL A 96 5.22 -15.61 11.00
CA VAL A 96 5.48 -14.39 11.76
C VAL A 96 6.64 -14.59 12.72
N ASN A 97 7.46 -13.55 12.86
CA ASN A 97 8.44 -13.41 13.93
C ASN A 97 8.43 -11.97 14.44
N ALA A 98 9.45 -11.56 15.20
CA ALA A 98 9.54 -10.21 15.74
C ALA A 98 9.71 -9.11 14.66
N ASP A 99 10.24 -9.46 13.49
CA ASP A 99 10.68 -8.51 12.46
C ASP A 99 9.84 -8.56 11.20
N LEU A 100 9.20 -9.70 10.92
CA LEU A 100 8.57 -9.98 9.64
C LEU A 100 7.28 -10.77 9.81
N GLN A 101 6.29 -10.43 9.00
CA GLN A 101 5.08 -11.20 8.82
C GLN A 101 4.90 -11.55 7.34
N ILE A 102 4.64 -12.83 7.04
CA ILE A 102 4.21 -13.26 5.71
C ILE A 102 2.74 -13.62 5.78
N SER A 103 1.97 -13.00 4.90
CA SER A 103 0.53 -13.24 4.77
C SER A 103 0.19 -13.73 3.37
N LEU A 104 -0.83 -14.55 3.28
CA LEU A 104 -1.50 -14.88 2.03
C LEU A 104 -2.79 -14.09 1.94
N ALA A 105 -3.15 -13.65 0.74
CA ALA A 105 -4.43 -13.00 0.50
C ALA A 105 -5.11 -13.51 -0.77
N ALA A 106 -6.43 -13.61 -0.71
CA ALA A 106 -7.28 -14.05 -1.82
C ALA A 106 -8.52 -13.16 -1.92
N PRO A 107 -8.37 -11.88 -2.25
CA PRO A 107 -9.49 -10.96 -2.38
C PRO A 107 -10.31 -11.26 -3.63
N ARG A 108 -11.65 -11.19 -3.51
CA ARG A 108 -12.58 -11.24 -4.66
C ARG A 108 -12.81 -9.86 -5.24
N HIS A 109 -12.92 -8.85 -4.39
CA HIS A 109 -13.29 -7.51 -4.82
C HIS A 109 -12.19 -6.49 -4.57
N SER A 110 -12.23 -5.45 -5.37
CA SER A 110 -11.39 -4.27 -5.23
C SER A 110 -11.74 -3.50 -3.97
N MET A 111 -10.79 -2.75 -3.45
CA MET A 111 -11.06 -1.71 -2.46
C MET A 111 -11.86 -0.58 -3.15
N THR A 112 -13.08 -0.29 -2.72
CA THR A 112 -13.97 0.67 -3.40
C THR A 112 -14.23 1.93 -2.62
N ASP A 113 -14.49 1.83 -1.34
CA ASP A 113 -14.98 2.87 -0.47
C ASP A 113 -13.98 3.29 0.63
N TYR A 114 -12.78 2.75 0.60
CA TYR A 114 -11.73 3.07 1.56
C TYR A 114 -10.35 3.04 0.92
N PHE A 115 -9.41 3.70 1.60
CA PHE A 115 -7.97 3.60 1.39
C PHE A 115 -7.33 2.94 2.60
N TYR A 116 -6.19 2.33 2.38
CA TYR A 116 -5.43 1.69 3.44
C TYR A 116 -4.03 2.29 3.55
N LYS A 117 -3.51 2.28 4.76
CA LYS A 117 -2.15 2.66 5.07
C LYS A 117 -1.59 1.73 6.14
N ASN A 118 -0.45 1.11 5.86
CA ASN A 118 0.35 0.45 6.89
C ASN A 118 1.28 1.49 7.52
N SER A 119 1.09 1.77 8.82
CA SER A 119 1.92 2.74 9.54
C SER A 119 3.10 2.10 10.28
N GLN A 120 3.19 0.76 10.29
CA GLN A 120 4.17 0.02 11.08
C GLN A 120 5.29 -0.58 10.24
N ALA A 121 4.99 -1.00 9.00
CA ALA A 121 5.95 -1.70 8.15
C ALA A 121 5.81 -1.32 6.67
N ASP A 122 6.88 -1.53 5.91
CA ASP A 122 6.82 -1.60 4.47
C ASP A 122 6.09 -2.87 4.05
N GLU A 123 5.42 -2.84 2.92
CA GLU A 123 4.72 -4.00 2.36
C GLU A 123 5.34 -4.39 1.02
N VAL A 124 5.64 -5.67 0.86
CA VAL A 124 6.04 -6.26 -0.42
C VAL A 124 4.95 -7.21 -0.85
N ILE A 125 4.23 -6.87 -1.92
CA ILE A 125 3.07 -7.63 -2.40
C ILE A 125 3.47 -8.32 -3.70
N PHE A 126 3.62 -9.64 -3.65
CA PHE A 126 3.83 -10.47 -4.84
C PHE A 126 2.51 -10.90 -5.45
N ILE A 127 2.34 -10.66 -6.73
CA ILE A 127 1.14 -11.02 -7.49
C ILE A 127 1.29 -12.44 -8.02
N HIS A 128 0.80 -13.42 -7.26
CA HIS A 128 0.87 -14.81 -7.68
C HIS A 128 -0.23 -15.17 -8.69
N LYS A 129 -1.37 -14.49 -8.64
CA LYS A 129 -2.46 -14.60 -9.61
C LYS A 129 -3.31 -13.34 -9.61
N GLY A 130 -3.72 -12.89 -10.79
CA GLY A 130 -4.55 -11.70 -11.00
C GLY A 130 -3.77 -10.55 -11.63
N SER A 131 -4.48 -9.48 -11.87
CA SER A 131 -3.95 -8.20 -12.37
C SER A 131 -4.77 -7.05 -11.81
N GLY A 132 -4.30 -5.83 -12.01
CA GLY A 132 -5.03 -4.67 -11.54
C GLY A 132 -4.22 -3.38 -11.53
N THR A 133 -4.64 -2.47 -10.68
CA THR A 133 -4.01 -1.16 -10.52
C THR A 133 -3.87 -0.82 -9.04
N LEU A 134 -2.65 -0.51 -8.62
CA LEU A 134 -2.37 0.12 -7.34
C LEU A 134 -2.47 1.63 -7.52
N GLN A 135 -3.34 2.28 -6.75
CA GLN A 135 -3.51 3.74 -6.72
C GLN A 135 -2.92 4.28 -5.43
N THR A 136 -2.03 5.25 -5.54
CA THR A 136 -1.39 5.92 -4.39
C THR A 136 -1.44 7.44 -4.55
N GLY A 137 -1.05 8.18 -3.52
CA GLY A 137 -0.83 9.62 -3.62
C GLY A 137 0.26 10.01 -4.62
N PHE A 138 1.12 9.08 -5.02
CA PHE A 138 2.19 9.27 -6.02
C PHE A 138 1.79 8.92 -7.44
N GLY A 139 0.59 8.37 -7.64
CA GLY A 139 0.11 7.96 -8.94
C GLY A 139 -0.45 6.55 -8.98
N LYS A 140 -0.59 6.02 -10.19
CA LYS A 140 -1.19 4.71 -10.47
C LYS A 140 -0.16 3.79 -11.13
N ILE A 141 -0.05 2.57 -10.61
CA ILE A 141 0.83 1.53 -11.14
C ILE A 141 -0.03 0.34 -11.52
N LYS A 142 0.03 -0.07 -12.78
CA LYS A 142 -0.56 -1.33 -13.23
C LYS A 142 0.31 -2.49 -12.78
N PHE A 143 -0.33 -3.59 -12.44
CA PHE A 143 0.36 -4.83 -12.07
C PHE A 143 -0.31 -6.05 -12.69
N SER A 144 0.46 -7.11 -12.84
CA SER A 144 0.04 -8.40 -13.38
C SER A 144 0.74 -9.56 -12.66
N TYR A 145 0.42 -10.77 -13.05
CA TYR A 145 1.11 -11.98 -12.53
C TYR A 145 2.64 -11.85 -12.60
N GLY A 146 3.29 -12.16 -11.50
CA GLY A 146 4.75 -12.15 -11.37
C GLY A 146 5.34 -10.83 -10.88
N ASP A 147 4.55 -9.76 -10.79
CA ASP A 147 5.03 -8.46 -10.31
C ASP A 147 5.17 -8.43 -8.78
N TYR A 148 6.13 -7.63 -8.33
CA TYR A 148 6.29 -7.22 -6.94
C TYR A 148 5.93 -5.75 -6.80
N LEU A 149 4.98 -5.45 -5.94
CA LEU A 149 4.65 -4.08 -5.54
C LEU A 149 5.30 -3.80 -4.19
N VAL A 150 6.19 -2.81 -4.14
CA VAL A 150 6.80 -2.35 -2.89
C VAL A 150 6.10 -1.07 -2.47
N VAL A 151 5.44 -1.13 -1.33
CA VAL A 151 4.67 -0.02 -0.76
C VAL A 151 5.35 0.41 0.53
N PRO A 152 6.06 1.53 0.53
CA PRO A 152 6.71 2.04 1.73
C PRO A 152 5.72 2.35 2.85
N ARG A 153 6.14 2.14 4.09
CA ARG A 153 5.40 2.48 5.30
C ARG A 153 4.81 3.89 5.21
N GLY A 154 3.57 4.03 5.61
CA GLY A 154 2.88 5.32 5.61
C GLY A 154 2.26 5.70 4.27
N THR A 155 2.52 4.97 3.19
CA THR A 155 1.90 5.22 1.89
C THR A 155 0.42 4.85 1.93
N ILE A 156 -0.43 5.82 1.60
CA ILE A 156 -1.87 5.59 1.44
C ILE A 156 -2.12 5.01 0.07
N TYR A 157 -2.84 3.91 -0.01
CA TYR A 157 -3.14 3.27 -1.29
C TYR A 157 -4.53 2.61 -1.35
N GLN A 158 -4.95 2.32 -2.56
CA GLN A 158 -6.12 1.53 -2.89
C GLN A 158 -5.75 0.57 -4.02
N ILE A 159 -6.15 -0.70 -3.91
CA ILE A 159 -5.97 -1.70 -4.96
C ILE A 159 -7.29 -1.93 -5.68
N LYS A 160 -7.23 -1.88 -7.01
CA LYS A 160 -8.32 -2.28 -7.91
C LYS A 160 -7.88 -3.51 -8.68
N PHE A 161 -8.62 -4.59 -8.55
CA PHE A 161 -8.40 -5.83 -9.28
C PHE A 161 -9.24 -5.86 -10.56
N ASP A 162 -8.72 -6.48 -11.60
CA ASP A 162 -9.42 -6.63 -12.89
C ASP A 162 -10.40 -7.81 -12.87
N ASP A 163 -10.17 -8.80 -11.98
CA ASP A 163 -11.02 -9.98 -11.81
C ASP A 163 -11.15 -10.39 -10.34
N GLU A 164 -11.94 -11.45 -10.08
CA GLU A 164 -12.23 -11.93 -8.71
C GLU A 164 -11.30 -13.06 -8.24
N ASN A 165 -10.37 -13.50 -9.08
CA ASN A 165 -9.54 -14.67 -8.77
C ASN A 165 -8.10 -14.29 -8.48
N ASN A 166 -7.91 -13.56 -7.41
CA ASN A 166 -6.61 -13.02 -7.03
C ASN A 166 -5.93 -13.90 -5.97
N ARG A 167 -4.59 -13.98 -6.05
CA ARG A 167 -3.74 -14.65 -5.06
C ARG A 167 -2.48 -13.83 -4.86
N LEU A 168 -2.25 -13.40 -3.63
CA LEU A 168 -1.17 -12.51 -3.26
C LEU A 168 -0.35 -13.09 -2.10
N PHE A 169 0.95 -12.83 -2.13
CA PHE A 169 1.84 -12.91 -0.98
C PHE A 169 2.14 -11.49 -0.51
N ILE A 170 2.08 -11.29 0.78
CA ILE A 170 2.34 -9.98 1.38
C ILE A 170 3.31 -10.14 2.53
#